data_91d6b62fdaa8af414f611568122b8846
#
_entry.id   91d6b62fdaa8af414f611568122b8846
#
_cell.length_a   1.000
_cell.length_b   1.000
_cell.length_c   1.000
_cell.angle_alpha   90.00
_cell.angle_beta   90.00
_cell.angle_gamma   90.00
#
_symmetry.space_group_name_H-M   'P 1'
#
loop_
_entity.id
_entity.type
_entity.pdbx_description
1 polymer ?
#
loop_
_entity_poly.entity_id
_entity_poly.type
_entity_poly.pdbx_seq_one_letter_code
_entity_poly.pdbx_strand_id
1 'polypeptide(L)'
;MLLDGVNHIAWISRDAERLGRFYERVFDAVIGPTRSHGPGETMTVIDIGPATQLNVFVIDGNTEADRQVPMWGRGRIDHVGLAAASPEAFETIRDRLVDTGASDGTVNDFGQALSIFFRDPDGLEGEVLLRKP
;
A
#
# COMPACT_ATOMS: atom_id res chain seq x y z
N MET A 1 -24.68 8.78 -7.19
CA MET A 1 -23.56 7.82 -7.27
C MET A 1 -23.96 6.57 -6.51
N LEU A 2 -23.71 5.36 -7.02
CA LEU A 2 -24.16 4.10 -6.41
C LEU A 2 -23.06 3.36 -5.63
N LEU A 3 -21.81 3.76 -5.81
CA LEU A 3 -20.65 3.21 -5.10
C LEU A 3 -20.13 4.21 -4.07
N ASP A 4 -19.61 3.70 -2.96
CA ASP A 4 -19.03 4.46 -1.85
C ASP A 4 -17.52 4.25 -1.72
N GLY A 5 -16.87 4.00 -2.85
CA GLY A 5 -15.42 3.86 -2.95
C GLY A 5 -14.94 2.41 -3.01
N VAL A 6 -13.69 2.19 -2.63
CA VAL A 6 -13.03 0.88 -2.64
C VAL A 6 -13.11 0.28 -1.23
N ASN A 7 -13.69 -0.90 -1.11
CA ASN A 7 -13.76 -1.62 0.16
C ASN A 7 -12.40 -2.26 0.51
N HIS A 8 -11.84 -3.04 -0.41
CA HIS A 8 -10.54 -3.65 -0.20
C HIS A 8 -9.77 -3.82 -1.51
N ILE A 9 -8.47 -4.01 -1.37
CA ILE A 9 -7.56 -4.37 -2.43
C ILE A 9 -6.93 -5.71 -2.04
N ALA A 10 -7.08 -6.73 -2.90
CA ALA A 10 -6.45 -8.02 -2.68
C ALA A 10 -4.97 -7.95 -3.10
N TRP A 11 -4.10 -8.38 -2.20
CA TRP A 11 -2.66 -8.28 -2.33
C TRP A 11 -2.02 -9.64 -2.12
N ILE A 12 -1.08 -10.07 -2.96
CA ILE A 12 -0.32 -11.29 -2.76
C ILE A 12 1.05 -10.93 -2.19
N SER A 13 1.40 -11.56 -1.08
CA SER A 13 2.70 -11.38 -0.41
C SER A 13 3.28 -12.75 -0.03
N ARG A 14 4.60 -12.83 0.09
CA ARG A 14 5.25 -13.96 0.74
C ARG A 14 5.26 -13.86 2.25
N ASP A 15 5.14 -12.66 2.78
CA ASP A 15 5.29 -12.37 4.20
C ASP A 15 4.35 -11.24 4.59
N ALA A 16 3.13 -11.62 4.98
CA ALA A 16 2.10 -10.68 5.40
C ALA A 16 2.48 -9.92 6.68
N GLU A 17 3.31 -10.50 7.56
CA GLU A 17 3.78 -9.83 8.76
C GLU A 17 4.74 -8.68 8.41
N ARG A 18 5.73 -8.95 7.56
CA ARG A 18 6.67 -7.92 7.08
C ARG A 18 5.94 -6.79 6.37
N LEU A 19 5.01 -7.14 5.48
CA LEU A 19 4.19 -6.17 4.77
C LEU A 19 3.34 -5.34 5.74
N GLY A 20 2.64 -6.00 6.67
CA GLY A 20 1.81 -5.34 7.67
C GLY A 20 2.60 -4.36 8.53
N ARG A 21 3.77 -4.74 9.03
CA ARG A 21 4.64 -3.87 9.82
C ARG A 21 5.10 -2.63 9.05
N PHE A 22 5.32 -2.74 7.74
CA PHE A 22 5.63 -1.58 6.90
C PHE A 22 4.45 -0.60 6.88
N TYR A 23 3.24 -1.10 6.59
CA TYR A 23 2.04 -0.24 6.54
C TYR A 23 1.68 0.34 7.91
N GLU A 24 1.84 -0.42 8.99
CA GLU A 24 1.70 0.07 10.37
C GLU A 24 2.69 1.20 10.66
N ARG A 25 3.98 0.98 10.38
CA ARG A 25 5.04 1.96 10.67
C ARG A 25 4.92 3.25 9.86
N VAL A 26 4.57 3.14 8.58
CA VAL A 26 4.57 4.31 7.67
C VAL A 26 3.25 5.06 7.74
N PHE A 27 2.14 4.33 7.78
CA PHE A 27 0.80 4.89 7.57
C PHE A 27 -0.11 4.83 8.81
N ASP A 28 0.41 4.34 9.94
CA ASP A 28 -0.39 4.02 11.13
C ASP A 28 -1.55 3.04 10.82
N ALA A 29 -1.34 2.14 9.86
CA ALA A 29 -2.30 1.12 9.51
C ALA A 29 -2.50 0.13 10.66
N VAL A 30 -3.67 -0.47 10.74
CA VAL A 30 -4.00 -1.44 11.79
C VAL A 30 -3.96 -2.85 11.24
N ILE A 31 -3.07 -3.69 11.80
CA ILE A 31 -2.96 -5.09 11.41
C ILE A 31 -4.06 -5.88 12.12
N GLY A 32 -4.94 -6.49 11.36
CA GLY A 32 -5.97 -7.39 11.84
C GLY A 32 -5.49 -8.85 11.94
N PRO A 33 -6.40 -9.77 12.28
CA PRO A 33 -6.06 -11.17 12.42
C PRO A 33 -5.71 -11.83 11.09
N THR A 34 -4.76 -12.76 11.13
CA THR A 34 -4.51 -13.70 10.04
C THR A 34 -5.44 -14.91 10.18
N ARG A 35 -6.06 -15.31 9.10
CA ARG A 35 -7.01 -16.43 9.05
C ARG A 35 -6.63 -17.40 7.94
N SER A 36 -6.94 -18.68 8.14
CA SER A 36 -6.91 -19.66 7.04
C SER A 36 -7.99 -19.28 6.03
N HIS A 37 -7.64 -19.29 4.76
CA HIS A 37 -8.55 -19.01 3.63
C HIS A 37 -8.72 -20.22 2.72
N GLY A 38 -8.06 -21.32 3.04
CA GLY A 38 -8.05 -22.59 2.33
C GLY A 38 -6.79 -23.39 2.62
N PRO A 39 -6.63 -24.60 2.07
CA PRO A 39 -5.41 -25.38 2.21
C PRO A 39 -4.21 -24.61 1.61
N GLY A 40 -3.19 -24.32 2.43
CA GLY A 40 -2.02 -23.56 1.99
C GLY A 40 -2.26 -22.07 1.72
N GLU A 41 -3.39 -21.54 2.15
CA GLU A 41 -3.72 -20.12 2.00
C GLU A 41 -4.00 -19.46 3.35
N THR A 42 -3.42 -18.28 3.57
CA THR A 42 -3.78 -17.40 4.68
C THR A 42 -4.11 -16.02 4.17
N MET A 43 -4.97 -15.31 4.88
CA MET A 43 -5.32 -13.94 4.61
C MET A 43 -5.19 -13.10 5.87
N THR A 44 -4.47 -12.00 5.77
CA THR A 44 -4.35 -10.97 6.80
C THR A 44 -5.03 -9.70 6.32
N VAL A 45 -5.89 -9.12 7.14
CA VAL A 45 -6.52 -7.83 6.85
C VAL A 45 -5.66 -6.73 7.45
N ILE A 46 -5.39 -5.68 6.68
CA ILE A 46 -4.69 -4.48 7.13
C ILE A 46 -5.59 -3.28 6.81
N ASP A 47 -6.08 -2.60 7.86
CA ASP A 47 -6.88 -1.38 7.69
C ASP A 47 -5.93 -0.21 7.35
N ILE A 48 -6.09 0.37 6.17
CA ILE A 48 -5.28 1.48 5.66
C ILE A 48 -6.03 2.82 5.63
N GLY A 49 -7.26 2.81 6.08
CA GLY A 49 -8.12 3.99 6.15
C GLY A 49 -9.49 3.63 6.70
N PRO A 50 -10.37 4.62 6.89
CA PRO A 50 -11.65 4.39 7.57
C PRO A 50 -12.61 3.44 6.83
N ALA A 51 -12.40 3.22 5.54
CA ALA A 51 -13.29 2.39 4.70
C ALA A 51 -12.54 1.50 3.71
N THR A 52 -11.20 1.43 3.79
CA THR A 52 -10.39 0.67 2.82
C THR A 52 -9.40 -0.23 3.53
N GLN A 53 -9.32 -1.48 3.07
CA GLN A 53 -8.46 -2.51 3.62
C GLN A 53 -7.53 -3.07 2.54
N LEU A 54 -6.36 -3.56 2.94
CA LEU A 54 -5.61 -4.55 2.19
C LEU A 54 -5.97 -5.94 2.70
N ASN A 55 -6.40 -6.83 1.81
CA ASN A 55 -6.54 -8.25 2.08
C ASN A 55 -5.30 -8.95 1.56
N VAL A 56 -4.36 -9.22 2.45
CA VAL A 56 -3.04 -9.77 2.12
C VAL A 56 -3.10 -11.29 2.15
N PHE A 57 -2.92 -11.90 0.99
CA PHE A 57 -2.88 -13.35 0.82
C PHE A 57 -1.44 -13.86 0.78
N VAL A 58 -1.15 -14.88 1.57
CA VAL A 58 0.04 -15.71 1.45
C VAL A 58 -0.42 -17.08 0.98
N ILE A 59 0.10 -17.51 -0.17
CA ILE A 59 -0.32 -18.73 -0.86
C ILE A 59 0.91 -19.61 -1.07
N ASP A 60 0.87 -20.83 -0.55
CA ASP A 60 1.97 -21.78 -0.69
C ASP A 60 2.29 -22.06 -2.16
N GLY A 61 3.58 -21.97 -2.50
CA GLY A 61 4.04 -22.21 -3.86
C GLY A 61 3.75 -21.10 -4.87
N ASN A 62 3.14 -20.00 -4.45
CA ASN A 62 2.94 -18.84 -5.33
C ASN A 62 4.27 -18.11 -5.58
N THR A 63 4.60 -17.85 -6.84
CA THR A 63 5.82 -17.17 -7.26
C THR A 63 5.58 -15.73 -7.71
N GLU A 64 4.34 -15.31 -7.89
CA GLU A 64 3.99 -13.95 -8.34
C GLU A 64 4.32 -12.90 -7.28
N ALA A 65 4.30 -13.27 -5.99
CA ALA A 65 4.67 -12.38 -4.89
C ALA A 65 6.14 -11.91 -4.93
N ASP A 66 7.02 -12.62 -5.64
CA ASP A 66 8.42 -12.22 -5.82
C ASP A 66 8.67 -11.41 -7.08
N ARG A 67 7.65 -11.24 -7.88
CA ARG A 67 7.80 -10.61 -9.19
C ARG A 67 7.98 -9.11 -9.06
N GLN A 68 9.20 -8.66 -9.24
CA GLN A 68 9.54 -7.25 -9.31
C GLN A 68 9.31 -6.74 -10.73
N VAL A 69 8.31 -5.87 -10.89
CA VAL A 69 7.97 -5.29 -12.19
C VAL A 69 8.08 -3.77 -12.08
N PRO A 70 8.78 -3.09 -13.00
CA PRO A 70 8.87 -1.63 -12.98
C PRO A 70 7.49 -1.00 -13.25
N MET A 71 7.36 0.28 -12.87
CA MET A 71 6.21 1.10 -13.23
C MET A 71 5.94 0.99 -14.74
N TRP A 72 4.68 0.98 -15.13
CA TRP A 72 4.19 0.74 -16.50
C TRP A 72 4.38 -0.69 -17.02
N GLY A 73 5.01 -1.57 -16.26
CA GLY A 73 5.21 -2.98 -16.61
C GLY A 73 4.29 -3.97 -15.88
N ARG A 74 3.40 -3.51 -15.00
CA ARG A 74 2.59 -4.36 -14.10
C ARG A 74 1.29 -4.90 -14.71
N GLY A 75 1.02 -4.65 -15.97
CA GLY A 75 -0.24 -4.99 -16.59
C GLY A 75 -1.28 -3.89 -16.43
N ARG A 76 -2.54 -4.24 -16.10
CA ARG A 76 -3.64 -3.28 -16.08
C ARG A 76 -3.66 -2.36 -14.85
N ILE A 77 -3.17 -2.84 -13.72
CA ILE A 77 -3.00 -2.03 -12.50
C ILE A 77 -1.53 -1.73 -12.34
N ASP A 78 -1.15 -0.47 -12.44
CA ASP A 78 0.22 -0.02 -12.37
C ASP A 78 0.63 0.29 -10.93
N HIS A 79 -0.12 1.12 -10.24
CA HIS A 79 0.09 1.49 -8.85
C HIS A 79 -1.22 1.79 -8.14
N VAL A 80 -1.15 1.98 -6.83
CA VAL A 80 -2.29 2.36 -5.99
C VAL A 80 -2.00 3.73 -5.38
N GLY A 81 -2.93 4.68 -5.56
CA GLY A 81 -2.87 6.00 -4.94
C GLY A 81 -3.62 6.02 -3.61
N LEU A 82 -2.93 6.45 -2.55
CA LEU A 82 -3.47 6.62 -1.20
C LEU A 82 -3.64 8.12 -0.93
N ALA A 83 -4.77 8.52 -0.37
CA ALA A 83 -5.01 9.90 -0.02
C ALA A 83 -4.47 10.20 1.39
N ALA A 84 -3.60 11.18 1.51
CA ALA A 84 -3.18 11.70 2.82
C ALA A 84 -4.36 12.44 3.48
N ALA A 85 -4.53 12.24 4.77
CA ALA A 85 -5.64 12.81 5.53
C ALA A 85 -5.50 14.33 5.74
N SER A 86 -4.27 14.84 5.76
CA SER A 86 -3.96 16.26 5.94
C SER A 86 -2.55 16.58 5.42
N PRO A 87 -2.18 17.87 5.28
CA PRO A 87 -0.81 18.27 4.96
C PRO A 87 0.23 17.74 5.95
N GLU A 88 -0.07 17.74 7.23
CA GLU A 88 0.81 17.24 8.30
C GLU A 88 0.99 15.71 8.18
N ALA A 89 -0.09 14.99 7.86
CA ALA A 89 -0.03 13.55 7.60
C ALA A 89 0.85 13.25 6.38
N PHE A 90 0.75 14.06 5.31
CA PHE A 90 1.57 13.90 4.11
C PHE A 90 3.07 14.04 4.42
N GLU A 91 3.47 15.07 5.16
CA GLU A 91 4.88 15.26 5.56
C GLU A 91 5.35 14.14 6.51
N THR A 92 4.52 13.73 7.46
CA THR A 92 4.83 12.61 8.36
C THR A 92 5.07 11.32 7.58
N ILE A 93 4.21 11.03 6.62
CA ILE A 93 4.35 9.85 5.76
C ILE A 93 5.62 9.94 4.92
N ARG A 94 5.91 11.11 4.35
CA ARG A 94 7.13 11.37 3.59
C ARG A 94 8.39 11.03 4.38
N ASP A 95 8.49 11.57 5.60
CA ASP A 95 9.64 11.32 6.47
C ASP A 95 9.81 9.83 6.78
N ARG A 96 8.71 9.14 7.10
CA ARG A 96 8.72 7.69 7.39
C ARG A 96 9.10 6.85 6.15
N LEU A 97 8.65 7.25 4.97
CA LEU A 97 9.02 6.58 3.70
C LEU A 97 10.52 6.71 3.42
N VAL A 98 11.09 7.89 3.67
CA VAL A 98 12.53 8.12 3.55
C VAL A 98 13.30 7.30 4.59
N ASP A 99 12.88 7.30 5.83
CA ASP A 99 13.51 6.56 6.93
C ASP A 99 13.51 5.05 6.70
N THR A 100 12.49 4.53 6.04
CA THR A 100 12.40 3.10 5.69
C THR A 100 13.12 2.75 4.39
N GLY A 101 13.59 3.74 3.64
CA GLY A 101 14.18 3.55 2.31
C GLY A 101 13.17 3.18 1.22
N ALA A 102 11.86 3.32 1.51
CA ALA A 102 10.79 3.02 0.56
C ALA A 102 10.60 4.10 -0.50
N SER A 103 11.10 5.31 -0.25
CA SER A 103 11.08 6.45 -1.16
C SER A 103 12.33 7.31 -0.95
N ASP A 104 12.71 8.07 -1.96
CA ASP A 104 13.74 9.12 -1.83
C ASP A 104 13.17 10.45 -1.29
N GLY A 105 11.84 10.50 -1.08
CA GLY A 105 11.13 11.68 -0.58
C GLY A 105 10.88 12.77 -1.61
N THR A 106 11.13 12.49 -2.90
CA THR A 106 10.83 13.44 -3.97
C THR A 106 9.32 13.71 -4.04
N VAL A 107 8.96 14.99 -3.95
CA VAL A 107 7.58 15.45 -4.08
C VAL A 107 7.34 15.94 -5.50
N ASN A 108 6.38 15.32 -6.18
CA ASN A 108 5.92 15.76 -7.50
C ASN A 108 4.74 16.71 -7.33
N ASP A 109 4.76 17.80 -8.06
CA ASP A 109 3.65 18.76 -8.11
C ASP A 109 2.87 18.58 -9.42
N PHE A 110 1.66 18.03 -9.30
CA PHE A 110 0.74 17.85 -10.44
C PHE A 110 -0.28 18.97 -10.59
N GLY A 111 0.02 20.14 -10.01
CA GLY A 111 -0.85 21.31 -10.06
C GLY A 111 -1.95 21.27 -8.99
N GLN A 112 -2.85 20.31 -9.07
CA GLN A 112 -3.97 20.15 -8.10
C GLN A 112 -3.66 19.21 -6.94
N ALA A 113 -2.52 18.52 -6.98
CA ALA A 113 -2.09 17.60 -5.93
C ALA A 113 -0.57 17.55 -5.84
N LEU A 114 -0.08 17.30 -4.62
CA LEU A 114 1.28 16.86 -4.38
C LEU A 114 1.29 15.33 -4.29
N SER A 115 2.37 14.71 -4.75
CA SER A 115 2.51 13.26 -4.81
C SER A 115 3.89 12.80 -4.38
N ILE A 116 3.94 11.67 -3.67
CA ILE A 116 5.17 10.93 -3.34
C ILE A 116 4.98 9.50 -3.79
N PHE A 117 5.90 8.98 -4.60
CA PHE A 117 5.93 7.56 -4.95
C PHE A 117 6.78 6.77 -3.96
N PHE A 118 6.39 5.52 -3.73
CA PHE A 118 7.10 4.59 -2.86
C PHE A 118 7.01 3.16 -3.39
N ARG A 119 7.88 2.30 -2.88
CA ARG A 119 7.79 0.85 -3.03
C ARG A 119 7.60 0.21 -1.68
N ASP A 120 6.62 -0.66 -1.58
CA ASP A 120 6.45 -1.48 -0.39
C ASP A 120 7.50 -2.61 -0.33
N PRO A 121 7.58 -3.37 0.78
CA PRO A 121 8.54 -4.46 0.91
C PRO A 121 8.42 -5.57 -0.14
N ASP A 122 7.28 -5.70 -0.78
CA ASP A 122 7.03 -6.67 -1.86
C ASP A 122 7.32 -6.07 -3.25
N GLY A 123 7.80 -4.82 -3.30
CA GLY A 123 8.14 -4.12 -4.53
C GLY A 123 6.94 -3.59 -5.31
N LEU A 124 5.75 -3.55 -4.70
CA LEU A 124 4.59 -2.91 -5.31
C LEU A 124 4.71 -1.39 -5.25
N GLU A 125 4.35 -0.76 -6.36
CA GLU A 125 4.34 0.70 -6.45
C GLU A 125 3.11 1.26 -5.74
N GLY A 126 3.36 2.26 -4.92
CA GLY A 126 2.34 3.07 -4.29
C GLY A 126 2.61 4.56 -4.51
N GLU A 127 1.56 5.33 -4.37
CA GLU A 127 1.59 6.78 -4.45
C GLU A 127 0.81 7.35 -3.27
N VAL A 128 1.33 8.38 -2.63
CA VAL A 128 0.59 9.15 -1.62
C VAL A 128 0.28 10.51 -2.19
N LEU A 129 -0.99 10.87 -2.19
CA LEU A 129 -1.52 12.10 -2.77
C LEU A 129 -2.05 13.04 -1.69
N LEU A 130 -1.66 14.30 -1.76
CA LEU A 130 -2.26 15.39 -1.01
C LEU A 130 -2.95 16.34 -2.00
N ARG A 131 -4.27 16.45 -1.94
CA ARG A 131 -4.99 17.46 -2.74
C ARG A 131 -4.66 18.85 -2.21
N LYS A 132 -4.37 19.76 -3.11
CA LYS A 132 -4.26 21.18 -2.80
C LYS A 132 -5.65 21.78 -2.64
N PRO A 133 -5.79 22.83 -1.80
CA PRO A 133 -7.05 23.56 -1.63
C PRO A 133 -7.60 24.12 -2.93
#